data_6e35e1b0977202ae688d5f50a4207b7a
#
_entry.id   6e35e1b0977202ae688d5f50a4207b7a
#
_cell.length_a   1.000
_cell.length_b   1.000
_cell.length_c   1.000
_cell.angle_alpha   90.00
_cell.angle_beta   90.00
_cell.angle_gamma   90.00
#
_symmetry.space_group_name_H-M   'P 1'
#
loop_
_entity.id
_entity.type
_entity.pdbx_description
1 polymer ?
#
loop_
_entity_poly.entity_id
_entity_poly.type
_entity_poly.pdbx_seq_one_letter_code
_entity_poly.pdbx_strand_id
1 'polypeptide(L)'
;MITAGSKFVTALQGLLSLLTILFISVVVEHRKKGLWLLPATLVYIIGFGLNVAAPGNSVRARSYVGWGYSPLESIGRSFLEGVKHLPEFTGSIVLMVMVMLLPLIWQALKETEYRFRYPGVVLLWSFCLYATGYTPSLYSLGHAGLSRTLNAVKITYLLLLFLNEIYWCGWLQ
;
A
#
# COMPACT_ATOMS: atom_id res chain seq x y z
N MET A 1 -5.56 -7.54 21.90
CA MET A 1 -6.50 -8.09 20.92
C MET A 1 -6.73 -7.23 19.68
N ILE A 2 -6.32 -5.96 19.68
CA ILE A 2 -6.54 -4.96 18.60
C ILE A 2 -5.38 -4.96 17.56
N THR A 3 -4.28 -5.65 17.81
CA THR A 3 -3.06 -5.66 16.96
C THR A 3 -3.16 -6.51 15.70
N ALA A 4 -4.15 -7.40 15.59
CA ALA A 4 -4.24 -8.30 14.44
C ALA A 4 -4.81 -7.65 13.17
N GLY A 5 -5.64 -6.59 13.29
CA GLY A 5 -6.17 -5.85 12.13
C GLY A 5 -5.11 -5.00 11.43
N SER A 6 -4.25 -4.30 12.19
CA SER A 6 -3.18 -3.50 11.61
C SER A 6 -2.07 -4.36 10.99
N LYS A 7 -1.75 -5.50 11.60
CA LYS A 7 -0.80 -6.47 11.03
C LYS A 7 -1.29 -7.08 9.72
N PHE A 8 -2.60 -7.30 9.56
CA PHE A 8 -3.16 -7.85 8.34
C PHE A 8 -3.08 -6.84 7.18
N VAL A 9 -3.38 -5.58 7.43
CA VAL A 9 -3.28 -4.49 6.44
C VAL A 9 -1.85 -4.33 5.95
N THR A 10 -0.89 -4.19 6.87
CA THR A 10 0.52 -4.03 6.51
C THR A 10 1.09 -5.27 5.84
N ALA A 11 0.66 -6.47 6.24
CA ALA A 11 1.07 -7.71 5.61
C ALA A 11 0.56 -7.82 4.16
N LEU A 12 -0.70 -7.45 3.90
CA LEU A 12 -1.26 -7.43 2.55
C LEU A 12 -0.54 -6.42 1.66
N GLN A 13 -0.34 -5.19 2.15
CA GLN A 13 0.37 -4.15 1.41
C GLN A 13 1.83 -4.52 1.13
N GLY A 14 2.51 -5.11 2.11
CA GLY A 14 3.88 -5.61 1.94
C GLY A 14 3.96 -6.74 0.90
N LEU A 15 3.01 -7.68 0.90
CA LEU A 15 2.93 -8.75 -0.08
C LEU A 15 2.74 -8.19 -1.49
N LEU A 16 1.79 -7.27 -1.68
CA LEU A 16 1.54 -6.64 -2.97
C LEU A 16 2.75 -5.85 -3.47
N SER A 17 3.44 -5.14 -2.58
CA SER A 17 4.67 -4.41 -2.92
C SER A 17 5.78 -5.36 -3.38
N LEU A 18 6.02 -6.46 -2.65
CA LEU A 18 7.02 -7.47 -3.03
C LEU A 18 6.69 -8.13 -4.37
N LEU A 19 5.43 -8.51 -4.58
CA LEU A 19 4.98 -9.09 -5.85
C LEU A 19 5.17 -8.11 -7.01
N THR A 20 4.90 -6.82 -6.80
CA THR A 20 5.11 -5.79 -7.82
C THR A 20 6.59 -5.62 -8.15
N ILE A 21 7.46 -5.53 -7.14
CA ILE A 21 8.92 -5.42 -7.35
C ILE A 21 9.44 -6.66 -8.07
N LEU A 22 9.00 -7.85 -7.69
CA LEU A 22 9.38 -9.10 -8.35
C LEU A 22 8.94 -9.10 -9.82
N PHE A 23 7.68 -8.71 -10.07
CA PHE A 23 7.13 -8.63 -11.42
C PHE A 23 7.92 -7.64 -12.29
N ILE A 24 8.20 -6.44 -11.81
CA ILE A 24 8.97 -5.42 -12.55
C ILE A 24 10.38 -5.96 -12.83
N SER A 25 11.08 -6.46 -11.82
CA SER A 25 12.45 -6.96 -11.98
C SER A 25 12.59 -8.11 -12.95
N VAL A 26 11.65 -9.08 -12.91
CA VAL A 26 11.75 -10.31 -13.72
C VAL A 26 11.16 -10.11 -15.11
N VAL A 27 9.98 -9.47 -15.20
CA VAL A 27 9.22 -9.38 -16.45
C VAL A 27 9.58 -8.13 -17.26
N VAL A 28 9.69 -6.98 -16.59
CA VAL A 28 9.92 -5.70 -17.28
C VAL A 28 11.40 -5.45 -17.55
N GLU A 29 12.24 -5.66 -16.54
CA GLU A 29 13.68 -5.41 -16.66
C GLU A 29 14.49 -6.64 -17.14
N HIS A 30 13.86 -7.82 -17.21
CA HIS A 30 14.49 -9.10 -17.56
C HIS A 30 15.78 -9.39 -16.74
N ARG A 31 15.87 -8.86 -15.53
CA ARG A 31 17.06 -9.03 -14.67
C ARG A 31 16.98 -10.36 -13.92
N LYS A 32 17.86 -11.30 -14.26
CA LYS A 32 18.02 -12.57 -13.51
C LYS A 32 18.29 -12.36 -12.01
N LYS A 33 18.85 -11.21 -11.63
CA LYS A 33 19.03 -10.81 -10.22
C LYS A 33 17.71 -10.63 -9.46
N GLY A 34 16.59 -10.33 -10.13
CA GLY A 34 15.26 -10.28 -9.52
C GLY A 34 14.81 -11.62 -8.93
N LEU A 35 15.33 -12.74 -9.43
CA LEU A 35 15.04 -14.07 -8.91
C LEU A 35 15.51 -14.27 -7.45
N TRP A 36 16.48 -13.51 -6.97
CA TRP A 36 16.89 -13.51 -5.56
C TRP A 36 15.78 -13.05 -4.59
N LEU A 37 14.77 -12.34 -5.10
CA LEU A 37 13.60 -11.95 -4.31
C LEU A 37 12.57 -13.09 -4.17
N LEU A 38 12.66 -14.15 -4.99
CA LEU A 38 11.71 -15.27 -4.94
C LEU A 38 11.66 -15.96 -3.57
N PRO A 39 12.79 -16.34 -2.92
CA PRO A 39 12.73 -16.98 -1.61
C PRO A 39 12.05 -16.08 -0.56
N ALA A 40 12.39 -14.78 -0.56
CA ALA A 40 11.78 -13.82 0.36
C ALA A 40 10.27 -13.68 0.12
N THR A 41 9.85 -13.62 -1.14
CA THR A 41 8.43 -13.54 -1.52
C THR A 41 7.68 -14.81 -1.13
N LEU A 42 8.27 -15.99 -1.35
CA LEU A 42 7.67 -17.27 -0.94
C LEU A 42 7.49 -17.35 0.58
N VAL A 43 8.52 -17.00 1.35
CA VAL A 43 8.43 -16.97 2.82
C VAL A 43 7.34 -15.98 3.26
N TYR A 44 7.23 -14.84 2.59
CA TYR A 44 6.21 -13.85 2.90
C TYR A 44 4.79 -14.34 2.58
N ILE A 45 4.61 -15.04 1.44
CA ILE A 45 3.32 -15.67 1.06
C ILE A 45 2.90 -16.71 2.09
N ILE A 46 3.83 -17.58 2.50
CA ILE A 46 3.58 -18.60 3.53
C ILE A 46 3.19 -17.92 4.86
N GLY A 47 3.97 -16.92 5.30
CA GLY A 47 3.68 -16.17 6.52
C GLY A 47 2.33 -15.45 6.47
N PHE A 48 1.97 -14.87 5.32
CA PHE A 48 0.67 -14.27 5.10
C PHE A 48 -0.45 -15.31 5.14
N GLY A 49 -0.28 -16.45 4.48
CA GLY A 49 -1.24 -17.57 4.52
C GLY A 49 -1.49 -18.10 5.93
N LEU A 50 -0.42 -18.27 6.72
CA LEU A 50 -0.53 -18.66 8.13
C LEU A 50 -1.25 -17.59 8.96
N ASN A 51 -1.02 -16.31 8.69
CA ASN A 51 -1.72 -15.21 9.36
C ASN A 51 -3.22 -15.23 9.04
N VAL A 52 -3.60 -15.47 7.77
CA VAL A 52 -5.00 -15.58 7.35
C VAL A 52 -5.67 -16.82 7.98
N ALA A 53 -4.97 -17.96 8.01
CA ALA A 53 -5.46 -19.22 8.55
C ALA A 53 -5.47 -19.28 10.10
N ALA A 54 -4.94 -18.25 10.77
CA ALA A 54 -4.83 -18.25 12.23
C ALA A 54 -6.20 -18.41 12.92
N PRO A 55 -6.33 -19.31 13.92
CA PRO A 55 -7.62 -19.61 14.58
C PRO A 55 -8.31 -18.38 15.18
N GLY A 56 -7.54 -17.37 15.58
CA GLY A 56 -8.06 -16.10 16.06
C GLY A 56 -8.91 -15.33 15.03
N ASN A 57 -8.68 -15.55 13.73
CA ASN A 57 -9.46 -14.92 12.67
C ASN A 57 -10.84 -15.54 12.56
N SER A 58 -10.97 -16.87 12.73
CA SER A 58 -12.26 -17.56 12.70
C SER A 58 -13.13 -17.19 13.92
N VAL A 59 -12.54 -17.06 15.10
CA VAL A 59 -13.24 -16.58 16.31
C VAL A 59 -13.76 -15.16 16.11
N ARG A 60 -12.94 -14.30 15.51
CA ARG A 60 -13.33 -12.92 15.20
C ARG A 60 -14.44 -12.87 14.14
N ALA A 61 -14.31 -13.64 13.07
CA ALA A 61 -15.36 -13.71 12.03
C ALA A 61 -16.70 -14.13 12.60
N ARG A 62 -16.72 -15.07 13.56
CA ARG A 62 -17.95 -15.47 14.27
C ARG A 62 -18.54 -14.36 15.15
N SER A 63 -17.69 -13.52 15.75
CA SER A 63 -18.14 -12.40 16.60
C SER A 63 -18.75 -11.25 15.80
N TYR A 64 -18.45 -11.15 14.50
CA TYR A 64 -18.90 -10.08 13.60
C TYR A 64 -19.70 -10.63 12.41
N VAL A 65 -20.43 -11.75 12.61
CA VAL A 65 -21.29 -12.32 11.57
C VAL A 65 -22.29 -11.29 11.08
N GLY A 66 -22.33 -11.08 9.76
CA GLY A 66 -23.26 -10.12 9.13
C GLY A 66 -22.77 -8.67 9.08
N TRP A 67 -21.59 -8.34 9.59
CA TRP A 67 -21.05 -6.96 9.59
C TRP A 67 -20.17 -6.66 8.38
N GLY A 68 -19.43 -7.64 7.88
CA GLY A 68 -18.51 -7.48 6.75
C GLY A 68 -19.20 -7.55 5.38
N TYR A 69 -18.55 -6.94 4.39
CA TYR A 69 -18.97 -7.02 2.99
C TYR A 69 -18.44 -8.29 2.31
N SER A 70 -18.99 -8.64 1.15
CA SER A 70 -18.42 -9.69 0.31
C SER A 70 -17.00 -9.30 -0.16
N PRO A 71 -16.14 -10.27 -0.52
CA PRO A 71 -14.77 -9.95 -0.94
C PRO A 71 -14.69 -8.94 -2.09
N LEU A 72 -15.51 -9.11 -3.13
CA LEU A 72 -15.56 -8.21 -4.28
C LEU A 72 -16.09 -6.82 -3.93
N GLU A 73 -17.12 -6.78 -3.10
CA GLU A 73 -17.68 -5.52 -2.61
C GLU A 73 -16.69 -4.77 -1.71
N SER A 74 -15.94 -5.49 -0.87
CA SER A 74 -14.88 -4.91 -0.04
C SER A 74 -13.78 -4.26 -0.87
N ILE A 75 -13.39 -4.88 -2.00
CA ILE A 75 -12.43 -4.31 -2.94
C ILE A 75 -13.01 -3.02 -3.56
N GLY A 76 -14.22 -3.06 -4.10
CA GLY A 76 -14.83 -1.88 -4.72
C GLY A 76 -15.00 -0.73 -3.73
N ARG A 77 -15.48 -1.02 -2.51
CA ARG A 77 -15.65 -0.03 -1.44
C ARG A 77 -14.32 0.52 -0.92
N SER A 78 -13.23 -0.25 -0.97
CA SER A 78 -11.92 0.22 -0.54
C SER A 78 -11.40 1.40 -1.40
N PHE A 79 -11.71 1.41 -2.68
CA PHE A 79 -11.40 2.55 -3.55
C PHE A 79 -12.22 3.79 -3.18
N LEU A 80 -13.52 3.61 -2.86
CA LEU A 80 -14.37 4.72 -2.42
C LEU A 80 -13.89 5.30 -1.09
N GLU A 81 -13.56 4.43 -0.11
CA GLU A 81 -12.99 4.88 1.16
C GLU A 81 -11.63 5.54 0.96
N GLY A 82 -10.80 5.02 0.05
CA GLY A 82 -9.55 5.66 -0.35
C GLY A 82 -9.76 7.10 -0.82
N VAL A 83 -10.69 7.32 -1.74
CA VAL A 83 -11.00 8.68 -2.24
C VAL A 83 -11.53 9.59 -1.14
N LYS A 84 -12.42 9.10 -0.26
CA LYS A 84 -13.00 9.90 0.84
C LYS A 84 -11.95 10.40 1.81
N HIS A 85 -10.92 9.60 2.12
CA HIS A 85 -9.88 9.97 3.08
C HIS A 85 -8.73 10.78 2.47
N LEU A 86 -8.67 10.95 1.14
CA LEU A 86 -7.62 11.75 0.50
C LEU A 86 -7.54 13.18 1.04
N PRO A 87 -8.64 13.95 1.14
CA PRO A 87 -8.58 15.32 1.66
C PRO A 87 -8.11 15.40 3.12
N GLU A 88 -8.54 14.43 3.94
CA GLU A 88 -8.14 14.35 5.35
C GLU A 88 -6.65 14.05 5.52
N PHE A 89 -6.11 13.14 4.69
CA PHE A 89 -4.71 12.74 4.76
C PHE A 89 -3.78 13.74 4.07
N THR A 90 -4.28 14.49 3.07
CA THR A 90 -3.55 15.53 2.35
C THR A 90 -3.83 16.93 2.97
N GLY A 91 -3.74 17.04 4.28
CA GLY A 91 -3.91 18.32 4.96
C GLY A 91 -2.84 19.35 4.57
N SER A 92 -3.11 20.64 4.87
CA SER A 92 -2.21 21.75 4.53
C SER A 92 -0.77 21.55 5.00
N ILE A 93 -0.58 20.92 6.16
CA ILE A 93 0.76 20.63 6.71
C ILE A 93 1.51 19.63 5.78
N VAL A 94 0.84 18.59 5.30
CA VAL A 94 1.44 17.61 4.39
C VAL A 94 1.84 18.28 3.08
N LEU A 95 0.95 19.10 2.51
CA LEU A 95 1.25 19.85 1.29
C LEU A 95 2.42 20.81 1.49
N MET A 96 2.49 21.52 2.61
CA MET A 96 3.61 22.41 2.93
C MET A 96 4.93 21.64 2.99
N VAL A 97 4.95 20.48 3.66
CA VAL A 97 6.14 19.61 3.74
C VAL A 97 6.57 19.15 2.35
N MET A 98 5.62 18.70 1.52
CA MET A 98 5.90 18.28 0.14
C MET A 98 6.55 19.41 -0.66
N VAL A 99 5.96 20.61 -0.64
CA VAL A 99 6.53 21.78 -1.34
C VAL A 99 7.94 22.14 -0.84
N MET A 100 8.19 22.00 0.47
CA MET A 100 9.53 22.25 1.03
C MET A 100 10.56 21.18 0.63
N LEU A 101 10.12 19.93 0.38
CA LEU A 101 10.99 18.85 -0.04
C LEU A 101 11.35 18.89 -1.54
N LEU A 102 10.51 19.53 -2.38
CA LEU A 102 10.73 19.63 -3.82
C LEU A 102 12.17 20.06 -4.22
N PRO A 103 12.73 21.17 -3.69
CA PRO A 103 14.08 21.58 -4.09
C PRO A 103 15.16 20.58 -3.67
N LEU A 104 15.00 19.92 -2.52
CA LEU A 104 15.94 18.91 -2.04
C LEU A 104 15.90 17.66 -2.92
N ILE A 105 14.69 17.18 -3.24
CA ILE A 105 14.48 16.03 -4.13
C ILE A 105 15.04 16.36 -5.52
N TRP A 106 14.72 17.53 -6.05
CA TRP A 106 15.22 17.99 -7.35
C TRP A 106 16.75 18.00 -7.41
N GLN A 107 17.41 18.52 -6.37
CA GLN A 107 18.86 18.53 -6.30
C GLN A 107 19.46 17.13 -6.17
N ALA A 108 18.85 16.27 -5.35
CA ALA A 108 19.31 14.89 -5.15
C ALA A 108 19.22 14.03 -6.43
N LEU A 109 18.24 14.31 -7.29
CA LEU A 109 18.02 13.54 -8.51
C LEU A 109 18.88 13.98 -9.70
N LYS A 110 19.53 15.15 -9.65
CA LYS A 110 20.35 15.70 -10.76
C LYS A 110 21.45 14.76 -11.26
N GLU A 111 22.02 13.94 -10.37
CA GLU A 111 23.10 13.01 -10.69
C GLU A 111 22.62 11.58 -10.91
N THR A 112 21.29 11.38 -10.94
CA THR A 112 20.71 10.04 -11.04
C THR A 112 20.60 9.62 -12.51
N GLU A 113 21.29 8.55 -12.90
CA GLU A 113 21.22 7.96 -14.25
C GLU A 113 19.90 7.16 -14.49
N TYR A 114 19.05 7.03 -13.46
CA TYR A 114 17.82 6.26 -13.55
C TYR A 114 16.77 7.00 -14.38
N ARG A 115 16.25 6.33 -15.41
CA ARG A 115 15.15 6.86 -16.23
C ARG A 115 13.81 6.57 -15.59
N PHE A 116 13.16 7.60 -15.10
CA PHE A 116 11.80 7.54 -14.57
C PHE A 116 10.80 7.49 -15.72
N ARG A 117 10.22 6.32 -15.98
CA ARG A 117 9.25 6.11 -17.06
C ARG A 117 7.85 5.92 -16.49
N TYR A 118 6.83 6.41 -17.22
CA TYR A 118 5.41 6.18 -16.89
C TYR A 118 4.96 6.62 -15.48
N PRO A 119 5.11 7.91 -15.12
CA PRO A 119 4.72 8.41 -13.80
C PRO A 119 3.24 8.19 -13.48
N GLY A 120 2.37 8.24 -14.49
CA GLY A 120 0.95 7.94 -14.31
C GLY A 120 0.66 6.51 -13.87
N VAL A 121 1.45 5.53 -14.34
CA VAL A 121 1.33 4.13 -13.91
C VAL A 121 1.73 3.97 -12.45
N VAL A 122 2.81 4.66 -12.03
CA VAL A 122 3.26 4.64 -10.63
C VAL A 122 2.22 5.29 -9.72
N LEU A 123 1.63 6.39 -10.15
CA LEU A 123 0.55 7.05 -9.40
C LEU A 123 -0.67 6.14 -9.24
N LEU A 124 -1.12 5.52 -10.34
CA LEU A 124 -2.25 4.59 -10.31
C LEU A 124 -1.96 3.38 -9.41
N TRP A 125 -0.78 2.79 -9.54
CA TRP A 125 -0.34 1.68 -8.68
C TRP A 125 -0.30 2.09 -7.21
N SER A 126 0.24 3.26 -6.90
CA SER A 126 0.29 3.81 -5.53
C SER A 126 -1.12 3.97 -4.95
N PHE A 127 -2.06 4.49 -5.75
CA PHE A 127 -3.44 4.63 -5.32
C PHE A 127 -4.09 3.27 -5.08
N CYS A 128 -3.88 2.29 -5.96
CA CYS A 128 -4.38 0.93 -5.76
C CYS A 128 -3.81 0.32 -4.48
N LEU A 129 -2.49 0.44 -4.25
CA LEU A 129 -1.84 -0.08 -3.05
C LEU A 129 -2.36 0.59 -1.77
N TYR A 130 -2.56 1.90 -1.79
CA TYR A 130 -3.17 2.65 -0.70
C TYR A 130 -4.59 2.17 -0.41
N ALA A 131 -5.44 2.05 -1.45
CA ALA A 131 -6.82 1.61 -1.33
C ALA A 131 -6.93 0.20 -0.72
N THR A 132 -6.02 -0.73 -1.05
CA THR A 132 -6.04 -2.08 -0.48
C THR A 132 -5.88 -2.10 1.04
N GLY A 133 -5.39 -1.02 1.64
CA GLY A 133 -5.31 -0.87 3.10
C GLY A 133 -6.67 -0.90 3.79
N TYR A 134 -7.75 -0.53 3.13
CA TYR A 134 -9.11 -0.57 3.67
C TYR A 134 -9.80 -1.93 3.51
N THR A 135 -9.39 -2.72 2.51
CA THR A 135 -10.06 -3.98 2.14
C THR A 135 -10.22 -4.96 3.32
N PRO A 136 -9.21 -5.23 4.17
CA PRO A 136 -9.36 -6.16 5.27
C PRO A 136 -10.38 -5.71 6.32
N SER A 137 -10.46 -4.41 6.58
CA SER A 137 -11.40 -3.84 7.55
C SER A 137 -12.82 -3.87 7.02
N LEU A 138 -13.03 -3.54 5.76
CA LEU A 138 -14.33 -3.60 5.10
C LEU A 138 -14.85 -5.03 5.03
N TYR A 139 -13.98 -5.99 4.71
CA TYR A 139 -14.33 -7.41 4.68
C TYR A 139 -14.71 -7.94 6.05
N SER A 140 -14.01 -7.57 7.11
CA SER A 140 -14.20 -8.13 8.45
C SER A 140 -15.18 -7.36 9.33
N LEU A 141 -15.30 -6.05 9.14
CA LEU A 141 -16.04 -5.15 10.05
C LEU A 141 -17.11 -4.32 9.34
N GLY A 142 -17.15 -4.28 8.00
CA GLY A 142 -18.10 -3.48 7.24
C GLY A 142 -17.83 -1.96 7.27
N HIS A 143 -16.70 -1.51 7.81
CA HIS A 143 -16.31 -0.09 7.84
C HIS A 143 -14.79 0.08 7.63
N ALA A 144 -14.32 1.32 7.39
CA ALA A 144 -12.93 1.64 7.06
C ALA A 144 -11.89 1.23 8.12
N GLY A 145 -12.32 0.83 9.30
CA GLY A 145 -11.46 0.37 10.39
C GLY A 145 -11.40 1.36 11.55
N LEU A 146 -10.74 0.92 12.62
CA LEU A 146 -10.50 1.74 13.81
C LEU A 146 -9.29 2.65 13.61
N SER A 147 -9.13 3.66 14.47
CA SER A 147 -8.06 4.66 14.41
C SER A 147 -6.65 4.09 14.16
N ARG A 148 -6.33 2.92 14.73
CA ARG A 148 -5.03 2.26 14.52
C ARG A 148 -4.86 1.76 13.07
N THR A 149 -5.92 1.25 12.48
CA THR A 149 -5.90 0.78 11.08
C THR A 149 -5.80 1.98 10.16
N LEU A 150 -6.57 3.04 10.40
CA LEU A 150 -6.50 4.29 9.65
C LEU A 150 -5.13 4.93 9.74
N ASN A 151 -4.48 4.91 10.90
CA ASN A 151 -3.10 5.41 11.04
C ASN A 151 -2.09 4.61 10.21
N ALA A 152 -2.22 3.28 10.16
CA ALA A 152 -1.35 2.46 9.31
C ALA A 152 -1.56 2.77 7.82
N VAL A 153 -2.82 2.94 7.40
CA VAL A 153 -3.16 3.32 6.02
C VAL A 153 -2.65 4.73 5.71
N LYS A 154 -2.76 5.69 6.66
CA LYS A 154 -2.24 7.05 6.52
C LYS A 154 -0.73 7.07 6.36
N ILE A 155 0.01 6.29 7.16
CA ILE A 155 1.48 6.19 7.01
C ILE A 155 1.84 5.65 5.63
N THR A 156 1.17 4.58 5.17
CA THR A 156 1.38 4.05 3.81
C THR A 156 1.07 5.10 2.76
N TYR A 157 -0.02 5.85 2.90
CA TYR A 157 -0.36 6.96 2.01
C TYR A 157 0.76 8.00 1.93
N LEU A 158 1.27 8.47 3.07
CA LEU A 158 2.35 9.46 3.11
C LEU A 158 3.63 8.96 2.45
N LEU A 159 4.00 7.69 2.68
CA LEU A 159 5.16 7.07 2.01
C LEU A 159 4.98 6.99 0.50
N LEU A 160 3.78 6.62 0.03
CA LEU A 160 3.47 6.55 -1.39
C LEU A 160 3.38 7.94 -2.03
N LEU A 161 2.89 8.93 -1.30
CA LEU A 161 2.87 10.33 -1.75
C LEU A 161 4.29 10.83 -1.97
N PHE A 162 5.19 10.61 -1.00
CA PHE A 162 6.60 10.97 -1.12
C PHE A 162 7.31 10.22 -2.26
N LEU A 163 7.03 8.93 -2.44
CA LEU A 163 7.55 8.15 -3.56
C LEU A 163 7.09 8.72 -4.90
N ASN A 164 5.82 9.11 -5.01
CA ASN A 164 5.31 9.75 -6.22
C ASN A 164 5.98 11.11 -6.48
N GLU A 165 6.22 11.91 -5.44
CA GLU A 165 6.92 13.18 -5.58
C GLU A 165 8.34 12.99 -6.16
N ILE A 166 9.11 12.04 -5.61
CA ILE A 166 10.43 11.67 -6.15
C ILE A 166 10.31 11.25 -7.61
N TYR A 167 9.31 10.40 -7.91
CA TYR A 167 9.14 9.86 -9.25
C TYR A 167 8.77 10.93 -10.28
N TRP A 168 7.89 11.87 -9.92
CA TRP A 168 7.51 12.98 -10.78
C TRP A 168 8.66 13.97 -10.98
N CYS A 169 9.41 14.31 -9.92
CA CYS A 169 10.59 15.15 -10.04
C CYS A 169 11.64 14.53 -10.98
N GLY A 170 11.90 13.23 -10.85
CA GLY A 170 12.85 12.54 -11.72
C GLY A 170 12.37 12.36 -13.17
N TRP A 171 11.07 12.37 -13.40
CA TRP A 171 10.50 12.33 -14.76
C TRP A 171 10.57 13.70 -15.45
N LEU A 172 10.46 14.78 -14.68
CA LEU A 172 10.51 16.16 -15.18
C LEU A 172 11.95 16.64 -15.49
N GLN A 173 12.99 15.98 -14.97
CA GLN A 173 14.39 16.22 -15.28
C GLN A 173 14.83 15.52 -16.56
#